data_f406b48c93fae173b27046ab357db626
#
_entry.id   f406b48c93fae173b27046ab357db626
#
_cell.length_a   1.000
_cell.length_b   1.000
_cell.length_c   1.000
_cell.angle_alpha   90.00
_cell.angle_beta   90.00
_cell.angle_gamma   90.00
#
_symmetry.space_group_name_H-M   'P 1'
#
loop_
_entity.id
_entity.type
_entity.pdbx_description
1 polymer ?
#
loop_
_entity_poly.entity_id
_entity_poly.type
_entity_poly.pdbx_seq_one_letter_code
_entity_poly.pdbx_strand_id
1 'polypeptide(L)'
;PMYESQEDLQNEAEVMMQFCKAYDKDFMKLPISYKLDFAILKPNSKEICGFAEVKCRNFTWGDFPDVMLSLSKVIKARNTKAMTNIPSFFLVGCSSGVYWLDLFKQKGKLNFGGRTSESFSNANVKNEKCQIWYNRHTTAI
;
A
#
# COMPACT_ATOMS: atom_id res chain seq x y z
N PRO A 1 8.58 -9.24 3.71
CA PRO A 1 8.99 -10.25 4.64
C PRO A 1 9.32 -11.58 4.00
N MET A 2 9.34 -12.57 4.81
CA MET A 2 9.76 -13.90 4.41
C MET A 2 8.91 -14.55 3.31
N TYR A 3 7.75 -13.99 3.01
CA TYR A 3 6.89 -14.50 1.93
C TYR A 3 7.07 -13.75 0.62
N GLU A 4 7.94 -12.78 0.60
CA GLU A 4 8.17 -11.98 -0.59
C GLU A 4 9.14 -12.68 -1.53
N SER A 5 8.72 -12.91 -2.77
CA SER A 5 9.55 -13.50 -3.80
C SER A 5 10.18 -12.43 -4.68
N GLN A 6 11.12 -12.85 -5.53
CA GLN A 6 11.72 -11.97 -6.52
C GLN A 6 10.67 -11.43 -7.49
N GLU A 7 9.72 -12.27 -7.87
CA GLU A 7 8.61 -11.88 -8.74
C GLU A 7 7.70 -10.86 -8.07
N ASP A 8 7.41 -11.04 -6.78
CA ASP A 8 6.61 -10.08 -6.03
C ASP A 8 7.27 -8.71 -5.98
N LEU A 9 8.57 -8.68 -5.72
CA LEU A 9 9.33 -7.42 -5.70
C LEU A 9 9.32 -6.73 -7.06
N GLN A 10 9.44 -7.50 -8.14
CA GLN A 10 9.41 -6.96 -9.49
C GLN A 10 8.03 -6.38 -9.83
N ASN A 11 6.97 -7.08 -9.46
CA ASN A 11 5.60 -6.62 -9.68
C ASN A 11 5.30 -5.33 -8.93
N GLU A 12 5.75 -5.23 -7.69
CA GLU A 12 5.61 -4.01 -6.91
C GLU A 12 6.37 -2.85 -7.53
N ALA A 13 7.58 -3.10 -8.00
CA ALA A 13 8.39 -2.07 -8.65
C ALA A 13 7.71 -1.56 -9.92
N GLU A 14 7.07 -2.44 -10.69
CA GLU A 14 6.33 -2.03 -11.88
C GLU A 14 5.15 -1.13 -11.56
N VAL A 15 4.43 -1.42 -10.48
CA VAL A 15 3.35 -0.56 -10.00
C VAL A 15 3.90 0.82 -9.63
N MET A 16 5.02 0.86 -8.92
CA MET A 16 5.67 2.11 -8.56
C MET A 16 6.13 2.90 -9.78
N MET A 17 6.67 2.22 -10.78
CA MET A 17 7.10 2.86 -12.02
C MET A 17 5.93 3.52 -12.74
N GLN A 18 4.79 2.85 -12.83
CA GLN A 18 3.59 3.43 -13.44
C GLN A 18 3.09 4.65 -12.68
N PHE A 19 3.02 4.55 -11.37
CA PHE A 19 2.59 5.66 -10.53
C PHE A 19 3.52 6.86 -10.67
N CYS A 20 4.80 6.63 -10.54
CA CYS A 20 5.80 7.70 -10.58
C CYS A 20 5.90 8.35 -11.96
N LYS A 21 5.74 7.57 -13.02
CA LYS A 21 5.69 8.12 -14.37
C LYS A 21 4.46 9.02 -14.56
N ALA A 22 3.31 8.62 -14.03
CA ALA A 22 2.08 9.38 -14.16
C ALA A 22 2.15 10.73 -13.45
N TYR A 23 2.88 10.81 -12.34
CA TYR A 23 2.92 12.00 -11.48
C TYR A 23 4.28 12.69 -11.44
N ASP A 24 5.18 12.33 -12.34
CA ASP A 24 6.53 12.90 -12.44
C ASP A 24 7.27 12.84 -11.09
N LYS A 25 7.46 11.62 -10.60
CA LYS A 25 8.15 11.34 -9.36
C LYS A 25 9.20 10.26 -9.57
N ASP A 26 10.14 10.20 -8.65
CA ASP A 26 11.07 9.07 -8.52
C ASP A 26 10.67 8.23 -7.29
N PHE A 27 11.30 7.10 -7.10
CA PHE A 27 11.05 6.27 -5.92
C PHE A 27 12.28 5.47 -5.54
N MET A 28 12.29 5.01 -4.29
CA MET A 28 13.28 4.05 -3.82
C MET A 28 12.62 3.04 -2.89
N LYS A 29 13.10 1.81 -2.94
CA LYS A 29 12.65 0.75 -2.06
C LYS A 29 13.17 1.02 -0.65
N LEU A 30 12.29 0.90 0.35
CA LEU A 30 12.68 1.03 1.75
C LEU A 30 13.10 -0.33 2.32
N PRO A 31 13.99 -0.35 3.32
CA PRO A 31 14.32 -1.59 4.03
C PRO A 31 13.08 -2.21 4.67
N ILE A 32 13.12 -3.52 4.83
CA ILE A 32 11.99 -4.29 5.37
C ILE A 32 11.63 -3.89 6.81
N SER A 33 12.56 -3.28 7.54
CA SER A 33 12.30 -2.77 8.88
C SER A 33 11.33 -1.61 8.91
N TYR A 34 11.14 -0.93 7.78
CA TYR A 34 10.11 0.10 7.66
C TYR A 34 8.77 -0.56 7.39
N LYS A 35 7.70 0.05 7.91
CA LYS A 35 6.36 -0.48 7.74
C LYS A 35 5.79 -0.25 6.34
N LEU A 36 6.34 0.70 5.60
CA LEU A 36 5.91 1.04 4.25
C LEU A 36 6.97 0.60 3.24
N ASP A 37 6.55 0.28 2.02
CA ASP A 37 7.42 -0.39 1.05
C ASP A 37 8.39 0.53 0.34
N PHE A 38 7.94 1.74 0.00
CA PHE A 38 8.70 2.64 -0.86
C PHE A 38 8.64 4.08 -0.36
N ALA A 39 9.70 4.83 -0.64
CA ALA A 39 9.68 6.28 -0.55
C ALA A 39 9.43 6.84 -1.95
N ILE A 40 8.61 7.88 -2.03
CA ILE A 40 8.37 8.64 -3.25
C ILE A 40 9.22 9.90 -3.17
N LEU A 41 9.96 10.17 -4.22
CA LEU A 41 10.95 11.25 -4.25
C LEU A 41 10.55 12.31 -5.27
N LYS A 42 10.90 13.55 -4.98
CA LYS A 42 10.81 14.60 -5.97
C LYS A 42 11.73 14.26 -7.15
N PRO A 43 11.35 14.63 -8.39
CA PRO A 43 12.14 14.24 -9.55
C PRO A 43 13.56 14.78 -9.48
N ASN A 44 14.53 13.93 -9.83
CA ASN A 44 15.95 14.24 -9.84
C ASN A 44 16.47 14.68 -8.46
N SER A 45 15.89 14.14 -7.41
CA SER A 45 16.17 14.54 -6.03
C SER A 45 16.12 13.32 -5.12
N LYS A 46 16.69 13.46 -3.94
CA LYS A 46 16.53 12.48 -2.85
C LYS A 46 15.56 12.96 -1.79
N GLU A 47 14.89 14.08 -2.05
CA GLU A 47 13.90 14.60 -1.12
C GLU A 47 12.63 13.76 -1.15
N ILE A 48 12.24 13.24 0.00
CA ILE A 48 11.03 12.42 0.13
C ILE A 48 9.81 13.32 0.15
N CYS A 49 8.85 13.03 -0.73
CA CYS A 49 7.57 13.75 -0.76
C CYS A 49 6.38 12.83 -0.50
N GLY A 50 6.61 11.54 -0.34
CA GLY A 50 5.56 10.58 -0.01
C GLY A 50 6.13 9.23 0.35
N PHE A 51 5.24 8.35 0.82
CA PHE A 51 5.55 6.93 1.02
C PHE A 51 4.47 6.10 0.34
N ALA A 52 4.78 4.87 0.02
CA ALA A 52 3.84 3.99 -0.63
C ALA A 52 3.88 2.58 -0.04
N GLU A 53 2.70 2.02 0.11
CA GLU A 53 2.48 0.61 0.37
C GLU A 53 1.84 0.02 -0.88
N VAL A 54 2.38 -1.05 -1.43
CA VAL A 54 1.95 -1.61 -2.70
C VAL A 54 1.38 -3.01 -2.51
N LYS A 55 0.24 -3.27 -3.12
CA LYS A 55 -0.36 -4.60 -3.21
C LYS A 55 -0.64 -4.93 -4.66
N CYS A 56 -0.27 -6.14 -5.06
CA CYS A 56 -0.60 -6.68 -6.37
C CYS A 56 -1.64 -7.79 -6.22
N ARG A 57 -2.69 -7.73 -7.01
CA ARG A 57 -3.83 -8.64 -6.90
C ARG A 57 -4.28 -9.10 -8.27
N ASN A 58 -4.91 -10.27 -8.32
CA ASN A 58 -5.37 -10.91 -9.56
C ASN A 58 -6.84 -10.65 -9.85
N PHE A 59 -7.38 -9.54 -9.37
CA PHE A 59 -8.78 -9.20 -9.64
C PHE A 59 -8.87 -7.96 -10.51
N THR A 60 -10.07 -7.74 -11.05
CA THR A 60 -10.42 -6.49 -11.70
C THR A 60 -10.96 -5.53 -10.65
N TRP A 61 -10.56 -4.26 -10.73
CA TRP A 61 -11.03 -3.26 -9.78
C TRP A 61 -12.55 -3.21 -9.80
N GLY A 62 -13.14 -3.29 -8.62
CA GLY A 62 -14.60 -3.30 -8.47
C GLY A 62 -15.20 -4.69 -8.28
N ASP A 63 -14.43 -5.76 -8.47
CA ASP A 63 -14.91 -7.13 -8.20
C ASP A 63 -15.32 -7.31 -6.73
N PHE A 64 -14.65 -6.58 -5.85
CA PHE A 64 -14.94 -6.58 -4.42
C PHE A 64 -15.22 -5.16 -3.95
N PRO A 65 -16.05 -4.99 -2.92
CA PRO A 65 -16.41 -3.63 -2.45
C PRO A 65 -15.28 -2.90 -1.74
N ASP A 66 -14.27 -3.63 -1.26
CA ASP A 66 -13.17 -3.06 -0.52
C ASP A 66 -11.89 -3.86 -0.73
N VAL A 67 -10.78 -3.31 -0.27
CA VAL A 67 -9.51 -4.01 -0.18
C VAL A 67 -9.04 -3.97 1.25
N MET A 68 -8.23 -4.96 1.63
CA MET A 68 -7.75 -5.08 2.99
C MET A 68 -6.28 -4.68 3.07
N LEU A 69 -5.96 -3.97 4.14
CA LEU A 69 -4.61 -3.54 4.44
C LEU A 69 -4.36 -3.77 5.93
N SER A 70 -3.14 -4.16 6.27
CA SER A 70 -2.75 -4.34 7.66
C SER A 70 -2.95 -3.05 8.45
N LEU A 71 -3.57 -3.14 9.61
CA LEU A 71 -3.81 -1.99 10.47
C LEU A 71 -2.50 -1.30 10.85
N SER A 72 -1.42 -2.04 11.04
CA SER A 72 -0.12 -1.45 11.34
C SER A 72 0.37 -0.51 10.25
N LYS A 73 0.06 -0.80 9.01
CA LYS A 73 0.41 0.08 7.87
C LYS A 73 -0.38 1.38 7.91
N VAL A 74 -1.66 1.28 8.21
CA VAL A 74 -2.54 2.46 8.33
C VAL A 74 -2.09 3.35 9.48
N ILE A 75 -1.78 2.76 10.62
CA ILE A 75 -1.28 3.49 11.79
C ILE A 75 0.05 4.18 11.46
N LYS A 76 0.96 3.46 10.81
CA LYS A 76 2.25 4.04 10.41
C LYS A 76 2.07 5.22 9.46
N ALA A 77 1.18 5.08 8.49
CA ALA A 77 0.88 6.14 7.53
C ALA A 77 0.35 7.39 8.22
N ARG A 78 -0.60 7.21 9.14
CA ARG A 78 -1.22 8.31 9.85
C ARG A 78 -0.24 9.01 10.80
N ASN A 79 0.55 8.25 11.52
CA ASN A 79 1.58 8.81 12.41
C ASN A 79 2.63 9.56 11.61
N THR A 80 3.06 9.02 10.49
CA THR A 80 4.04 9.68 9.63
C THR A 80 3.50 11.01 9.11
N LYS A 81 2.24 11.05 8.67
CA LYS A 81 1.61 12.29 8.22
C LYS A 81 1.52 13.31 9.34
N ALA A 82 1.12 12.87 10.52
CA ALA A 82 1.00 13.77 11.67
C ALA A 82 2.34 14.38 12.09
N MET A 83 3.43 13.59 12.02
CA MET A 83 4.74 14.03 12.47
C MET A 83 5.52 14.80 11.42
N THR A 84 5.37 14.46 10.16
CA THR A 84 6.23 14.99 9.08
C THR A 84 5.47 15.80 8.03
N ASN A 85 4.15 15.72 8.03
CA ASN A 85 3.28 16.24 6.98
C ASN A 85 3.53 15.57 5.61
N ILE A 86 4.20 14.42 5.58
CA ILE A 86 4.45 13.66 4.35
C ILE A 86 3.36 12.58 4.23
N PRO A 87 2.62 12.54 3.12
CA PRO A 87 1.55 11.58 2.94
C PRO A 87 2.07 10.18 2.63
N SER A 88 1.23 9.19 2.93
CA SER A 88 1.47 7.81 2.54
C SER A 88 0.32 7.32 1.69
N PHE A 89 0.64 6.65 0.60
CA PHE A 89 -0.32 6.19 -0.39
C PHE A 89 -0.39 4.67 -0.39
N PHE A 90 -1.58 4.16 -0.61
CA PHE A 90 -1.80 2.75 -0.84
C PHE A 90 -2.03 2.55 -2.33
N LEU A 91 -1.18 1.77 -2.97
CA LEU A 91 -1.25 1.48 -4.39
C LEU A 91 -1.65 0.04 -4.59
N VAL A 92 -2.65 -0.18 -5.45
CA VAL A 92 -3.11 -1.51 -5.80
C VAL A 92 -2.92 -1.71 -7.30
N GLY A 93 -2.04 -2.64 -7.65
CA GLY A 93 -1.88 -3.10 -9.01
C GLY A 93 -2.74 -4.34 -9.23
N CYS A 94 -3.68 -4.27 -10.15
CA CYS A 94 -4.58 -5.38 -10.45
C CYS A 94 -4.76 -5.53 -11.96
N SER A 95 -5.62 -6.46 -12.38
CA SER A 95 -5.79 -6.79 -13.80
C SER A 95 -6.23 -5.60 -14.64
N SER A 96 -6.99 -4.67 -14.05
CA SER A 96 -7.52 -3.51 -14.77
C SER A 96 -6.63 -2.28 -14.69
N GLY A 97 -5.54 -2.32 -13.95
CA GLY A 97 -4.62 -1.19 -13.85
C GLY A 97 -4.14 -0.93 -12.44
N VAL A 98 -3.63 0.28 -12.23
CA VAL A 98 -3.10 0.73 -10.94
C VAL A 98 -4.03 1.79 -10.36
N TYR A 99 -4.36 1.61 -9.07
CA TYR A 99 -5.25 2.50 -8.33
C TYR A 99 -4.53 2.94 -7.05
N TRP A 100 -4.79 4.16 -6.60
CA TRP A 100 -4.13 4.65 -5.40
C TRP A 100 -5.08 5.50 -4.54
N LEU A 101 -4.77 5.57 -3.27
CA LEU A 101 -5.47 6.43 -2.32
C LEU A 101 -4.49 6.94 -1.26
N ASP A 102 -4.84 8.08 -0.65
CA ASP A 102 -4.09 8.66 0.46
C ASP A 102 -4.57 8.01 1.76
N LEU A 103 -3.68 7.33 2.45
CA LEU A 103 -4.04 6.59 3.67
C LEU A 103 -4.44 7.48 4.84
N PHE A 104 -4.07 8.74 4.81
CA PHE A 104 -4.51 9.67 5.86
C PHE A 104 -5.95 10.13 5.63
N LYS A 105 -6.33 10.33 4.37
CA LYS A 105 -7.65 10.84 4.00
C LYS A 105 -8.71 9.74 3.94
N GLN A 106 -8.32 8.55 3.54
CA GLN A 106 -9.25 7.44 3.39
C GLN A 106 -9.60 6.86 4.76
N LYS A 107 -10.88 6.73 5.01
CA LYS A 107 -11.38 6.02 6.18
C LYS A 107 -11.56 4.55 5.84
N GLY A 108 -11.23 3.71 6.79
CA GLY A 108 -11.41 2.28 6.68
C GLY A 108 -12.24 1.73 7.82
N LYS A 109 -12.64 0.49 7.69
CA LYS A 109 -13.37 -0.25 8.72
C LYS A 109 -12.43 -1.30 9.28
N LEU A 110 -12.31 -1.34 10.59
CA LEU A 110 -11.50 -2.36 11.26
C LEU A 110 -12.19 -3.71 11.18
N ASN A 111 -11.45 -4.73 10.80
CA ASN A 111 -11.95 -6.09 10.73
C ASN A 111 -10.79 -7.07 10.91
N PHE A 112 -11.13 -8.30 11.26
CA PHE A 112 -10.17 -9.38 11.31
C PHE A 112 -10.16 -10.11 9.98
N GLY A 113 -8.98 -10.37 9.44
CA GLY A 113 -8.85 -11.05 8.18
C GLY A 113 -7.47 -11.64 8.04
N GLY A 114 -7.18 -12.13 6.86
CA GLY A 114 -5.90 -12.71 6.54
C GLY A 114 -6.02 -14.17 6.20
N ARG A 115 -4.88 -14.86 6.22
CA ARG A 115 -4.84 -16.28 5.89
C ARG A 115 -5.50 -17.10 6.98
N THR A 116 -6.31 -18.06 6.55
CA THR A 116 -7.06 -18.92 7.46
C THR A 116 -6.43 -20.31 7.58
N SER A 117 -5.26 -20.52 7.02
CA SER A 117 -4.60 -21.82 7.00
C SER A 117 -3.67 -22.02 8.18
N GLU A 118 -2.55 -22.61 7.96
CA GLU A 118 -1.59 -23.09 8.97
C GLU A 118 -1.05 -22.03 9.91
N SER A 119 -1.13 -20.77 9.54
CA SER A 119 -0.68 -19.68 10.40
C SER A 119 -1.68 -19.33 11.48
N PHE A 120 -2.81 -19.98 11.49
CA PHE A 120 -3.94 -19.61 12.30
C PHE A 120 -3.64 -19.58 13.80
N SER A 121 -2.82 -20.49 14.28
CA SER A 121 -2.49 -20.56 15.70
C SER A 121 -1.87 -19.26 16.23
N ASN A 122 -1.20 -18.49 15.38
CA ASN A 122 -0.55 -17.26 15.75
C ASN A 122 -1.26 -16.03 15.22
N ALA A 123 -2.41 -16.23 14.63
CA ALA A 123 -3.04 -15.21 13.82
C ALA A 123 -3.93 -14.26 14.60
N ASN A 124 -4.45 -14.69 15.71
CA ASN A 124 -5.49 -13.99 16.44
C ASN A 124 -5.10 -12.59 16.90
N VAL A 125 -3.82 -12.33 17.05
CA VAL A 125 -3.32 -11.02 17.46
C VAL A 125 -2.73 -10.22 16.32
N LYS A 126 -2.55 -10.81 15.14
CA LYS A 126 -1.74 -10.20 14.09
C LYS A 126 -2.47 -9.99 12.77
N ASN A 127 -3.68 -10.47 12.67
CA ASN A 127 -4.45 -10.38 11.44
C ASN A 127 -5.50 -9.28 11.47
N GLU A 128 -5.22 -8.24 12.23
CA GLU A 128 -6.05 -7.04 12.20
C GLU A 128 -5.85 -6.35 10.87
N LYS A 129 -6.93 -6.12 10.17
CA LYS A 129 -6.94 -5.50 8.87
C LYS A 129 -7.86 -4.30 8.86
N CYS A 130 -7.52 -3.33 8.06
CA CYS A 130 -8.39 -2.21 7.78
C CYS A 130 -8.96 -2.41 6.38
N GLN A 131 -10.29 -2.48 6.30
CA GLN A 131 -10.95 -2.56 5.00
C GLN A 131 -11.01 -1.17 4.38
N ILE A 132 -10.51 -1.03 3.18
CA ILE A 132 -10.48 0.23 2.47
C ILE A 132 -11.58 0.21 1.42
N TRP A 133 -12.48 1.17 1.48
CA TRP A 133 -13.60 1.24 0.53
C TRP A 133 -13.12 1.72 -0.83
N TYR A 134 -13.62 1.07 -1.86
CA TYR A 134 -13.39 1.52 -3.23
C TYR A 134 -14.10 2.85 -3.48
N ASN A 135 -13.64 3.57 -4.47
CA ASN A 135 -14.35 4.61 -5.20
C ASN A 135 -14.44 5.99 -4.57
N ARG A 136 -14.37 6.16 -3.26
CA ARG A 136 -14.54 7.51 -2.72
C ARG A 136 -13.33 8.39 -2.88
N HIS A 137 -12.16 7.86 -2.61
CA HIS A 137 -10.90 8.61 -2.64
C HIS A 137 -9.82 7.89 -3.42
N THR A 138 -10.20 6.85 -4.17
CA THR A 138 -9.29 6.06 -4.97
C THR A 138 -9.23 6.64 -6.36
N THR A 139 -8.02 6.78 -6.87
CA THR A 139 -7.77 7.34 -8.19
C THR A 139 -7.12 6.27 -9.06
N ALA A 140 -7.67 6.09 -10.27
CA ALA A 140 -7.06 5.25 -11.29
C ALA A 140 -5.94 6.00 -11.99
N ILE A 141 -4.92 5.27 -12.36
CA ILE A 141 -3.85 5.81 -13.19
C ILE A 141 -4.12 5.50 -14.65
#